data_bdb27c958c8e52ae4c7e98f173f94da8
#
_entry.id   bdb27c958c8e52ae4c7e98f173f94da8
#
_cell.length_a   1.000
_cell.length_b   1.000
_cell.length_c   1.000
_cell.angle_alpha   90.00
_cell.angle_beta   90.00
_cell.angle_gamma   90.00
#
_symmetry.space_group_name_H-M   'P 1'
#
loop_
_entity.id
_entity.type
_entity.pdbx_description
1 polymer ?
#
loop_
_entity_poly.entity_id
_entity_poly.type
_entity_poly.pdbx_seq_one_letter_code
_entity_poly.pdbx_strand_id
1 'polypeptide(L)'
;ERKLDNAKPCGGAIPLCMVSEFDLPESIIDRKVRNMKMISPSNREVDIILDDIYPGSDKEYIGMLRREVMDSFMRNRAAELGATLVNGLVSKIETGTNKQGPYTLHYTEILNDKSEEKGKQLEVDLIVGADGATSRVAKAMDAGDYNYAVAIQERIKLPKEEMKYYEDRAEMYVGTDVSPDFY
;
A
#
# COMPACT_ATOMS: atom_id res chain seq x y z
N GLU A 1 8.28 -0.29 -13.30
CA GLU A 1 7.61 1.00 -13.52
C GLU A 1 8.06 2.08 -12.53
N ARG A 2 8.37 1.71 -11.31
CA ARG A 2 8.95 2.59 -10.27
C ARG A 2 10.18 1.90 -9.70
N LYS A 3 11.12 2.69 -9.17
CA LYS A 3 12.21 2.12 -8.40
C LYS A 3 11.62 1.31 -7.22
N LEU A 4 12.21 0.19 -6.90
CA LEU A 4 11.71 -0.73 -5.88
C LEU A 4 11.63 -0.11 -4.48
N ASP A 5 12.43 0.93 -4.22
CA ASP A 5 12.53 1.68 -2.97
C ASP A 5 11.77 3.02 -2.98
N ASN A 6 10.98 3.29 -4.02
CA ASN A 6 10.20 4.53 -4.09
C ASN A 6 9.08 4.52 -3.05
N ALA A 7 8.99 5.64 -2.32
CA ALA A 7 7.86 5.90 -1.46
C ALA A 7 6.56 5.99 -2.30
N LYS A 8 5.56 5.19 -1.94
CA LYS A 8 4.23 5.28 -2.53
C LYS A 8 3.39 6.29 -1.75
N PRO A 9 2.53 7.08 -2.41
CA PRO A 9 1.58 7.94 -1.70
C PRO A 9 0.61 7.06 -0.90
N CYS A 10 0.82 7.00 0.41
CA CYS A 10 0.04 6.20 1.34
C CYS A 10 0.31 6.71 2.75
N GLY A 11 -0.72 6.92 3.57
CA GLY A 11 -0.58 7.31 4.97
C GLY A 11 0.17 6.29 5.81
N GLY A 12 0.18 5.03 5.38
CA GLY A 12 0.93 3.96 6.05
C GLY A 12 0.19 3.32 7.22
N ALA A 13 -1.09 3.62 7.41
CA ALA A 13 -1.90 2.96 8.44
C ALA A 13 -2.18 1.51 8.05
N ILE A 14 -1.97 0.58 8.99
CA ILE A 14 -2.32 -0.82 8.85
C ILE A 14 -3.31 -1.23 9.94
N PRO A 15 -4.34 -2.03 9.61
CA PRO A 15 -5.25 -2.59 10.61
C PRO A 15 -4.52 -3.48 11.61
N LEU A 16 -5.00 -3.51 12.83
CA LEU A 16 -4.44 -4.30 13.94
C LEU A 16 -4.29 -5.79 13.60
N CYS A 17 -5.29 -6.36 12.92
CA CYS A 17 -5.28 -7.76 12.55
C CYS A 17 -4.11 -8.13 11.62
N MET A 18 -3.63 -7.20 10.79
CA MET A 18 -2.54 -7.49 9.86
C MET A 18 -1.22 -7.83 10.56
N VAL A 19 -0.97 -7.23 11.71
CA VAL A 19 0.30 -7.47 12.45
C VAL A 19 0.42 -8.93 12.85
N SER A 20 -0.64 -9.49 13.44
CA SER A 20 -0.68 -10.89 13.86
C SER A 20 -0.94 -11.86 12.72
N GLU A 21 -1.83 -11.51 11.78
CA GLU A 21 -2.20 -12.37 10.65
C GLU A 21 -1.03 -12.63 9.69
N PHE A 22 -0.22 -11.62 9.45
CA PHE A 22 0.93 -11.70 8.54
C PHE A 22 2.28 -11.77 9.27
N ASP A 23 2.27 -11.96 10.59
CA ASP A 23 3.49 -12.02 11.41
C ASP A 23 4.46 -10.89 11.06
N LEU A 24 3.95 -9.65 11.14
CA LEU A 24 4.74 -8.47 10.84
C LEU A 24 5.59 -8.10 12.07
N PRO A 25 6.90 -7.92 11.91
CA PRO A 25 7.77 -7.56 13.02
C PRO A 25 7.50 -6.12 13.47
N GLU A 26 7.54 -5.87 14.77
CA GLU A 26 7.39 -4.53 15.32
C GLU A 26 8.41 -3.52 14.77
N SER A 27 9.56 -4.00 14.31
CA SER A 27 10.63 -3.16 13.76
C SER A 27 10.26 -2.38 12.49
N ILE A 28 9.19 -2.78 11.78
CA ILE A 28 8.71 -2.04 10.61
C ILE A 28 7.62 -1.02 10.96
N ILE A 29 7.14 -1.01 12.23
CA ILE A 29 6.12 -0.10 12.70
C ILE A 29 6.82 1.13 13.28
N ASP A 30 6.68 2.26 12.60
CA ASP A 30 7.31 3.51 13.04
C ASP A 30 6.56 4.13 14.22
N ARG A 31 5.24 3.91 14.33
CA ARG A 31 4.39 4.51 15.36
C ARG A 31 3.13 3.68 15.62
N LYS A 32 2.70 3.66 16.87
CA LYS A 32 1.44 3.06 17.32
C LYS A 32 0.45 4.19 17.62
N VAL A 33 -0.58 4.35 16.80
CA VAL A 33 -1.65 5.34 17.03
C VAL A 33 -2.73 4.71 17.89
N ARG A 34 -3.04 5.35 19.01
CA ARG A 34 -4.07 4.93 19.96
C ARG A 34 -5.19 5.96 20.13
N ASN A 35 -4.95 7.19 19.67
CA ASN A 35 -5.90 8.29 19.72
C ASN A 35 -6.31 8.66 18.27
N MET A 36 -7.58 8.57 17.98
CA MET A 36 -8.13 9.03 16.71
C MET A 36 -9.13 10.14 16.95
N LYS A 37 -9.05 11.20 16.16
CA LYS A 37 -10.02 12.30 16.16
C LYS A 37 -10.72 12.36 14.83
N MET A 38 -12.04 12.36 14.85
CA MET A 38 -12.86 12.62 13.67
C MET A 38 -13.45 14.02 13.76
N ILE A 39 -13.33 14.77 12.68
CA ILE A 39 -13.78 16.18 12.59
C ILE A 39 -14.78 16.27 11.46
N SER A 40 -16.02 16.67 11.80
CA SER A 40 -17.12 16.83 10.85
C SER A 40 -17.03 18.16 10.09
N PRO A 41 -17.81 18.36 8.99
CA PRO A 41 -17.89 19.63 8.27
C PRO A 41 -18.33 20.81 9.14
N SER A 42 -19.07 20.56 10.20
CA SER A 42 -19.50 21.58 11.18
C SER A 42 -18.49 21.77 12.33
N ASN A 43 -17.27 21.29 12.19
CA ASN A 43 -16.20 21.32 13.19
C ASN A 43 -16.62 20.68 14.53
N ARG A 44 -17.50 19.69 14.50
CA ARG A 44 -17.75 18.83 15.65
C ARG A 44 -16.69 17.74 15.68
N GLU A 45 -16.10 17.56 16.84
CA GLU A 45 -15.03 16.61 17.07
C GLU A 45 -15.56 15.40 17.84
N VAL A 46 -15.07 14.23 17.48
CA VAL A 46 -15.27 12.97 18.20
C VAL A 46 -13.92 12.32 18.39
N ASP A 47 -13.52 12.12 19.63
CA ASP A 47 -12.31 11.37 19.96
C ASP A 47 -12.66 9.89 20.15
N ILE A 48 -11.84 9.03 19.55
CA ILE A 48 -11.85 7.58 19.73
C ILE A 48 -10.54 7.22 20.38
N ILE A 49 -10.60 6.95 21.68
CA ILE A 49 -9.43 6.67 22.51
C ILE A 49 -9.42 5.15 22.77
N LEU A 50 -8.41 4.46 22.25
CA LEU A 50 -8.33 3.00 22.41
C LEU A 50 -8.14 2.57 23.86
N ASP A 51 -7.54 3.41 24.70
CA ASP A 51 -7.42 3.14 26.14
C ASP A 51 -8.77 3.11 26.86
N ASP A 52 -9.75 3.89 26.40
CA ASP A 52 -11.11 3.88 26.95
C ASP A 52 -11.89 2.63 26.53
N ILE A 53 -11.61 2.12 25.32
CA ILE A 53 -12.28 0.95 24.74
C ILE A 53 -11.65 -0.35 25.26
N TYR A 54 -10.32 -0.37 25.41
CA TYR A 54 -9.52 -1.51 25.85
C TYR A 54 -8.61 -1.14 27.01
N PRO A 55 -9.16 -0.93 28.23
CA PRO A 55 -8.39 -0.48 29.38
C PRO A 55 -7.28 -1.46 29.74
N GLY A 56 -6.06 -0.94 29.86
CA GLY A 56 -4.89 -1.72 30.25
C GLY A 56 -4.31 -2.63 29.18
N SER A 57 -4.81 -2.58 27.93
CA SER A 57 -4.21 -3.27 26.81
C SER A 57 -3.30 -2.33 26.02
N ASP A 58 -2.13 -2.82 25.67
CA ASP A 58 -1.15 -2.15 24.78
C ASP A 58 -1.11 -2.78 23.37
N LYS A 59 -1.97 -3.79 23.14
CA LYS A 59 -1.98 -4.56 21.89
C LYS A 59 -2.85 -3.94 20.81
N GLU A 60 -3.85 -3.15 21.18
CA GLU A 60 -4.75 -2.49 20.27
C GLU A 60 -4.17 -1.12 19.87
N TYR A 61 -3.82 -0.99 18.61
CA TYR A 61 -3.32 0.24 17.99
C TYR A 61 -3.49 0.20 16.48
N ILE A 62 -3.42 1.34 15.81
CA ILE A 62 -3.21 1.40 14.38
C ILE A 62 -1.71 1.53 14.15
N GLY A 63 -1.13 0.54 13.47
CA GLY A 63 0.28 0.59 13.10
C GLY A 63 0.50 1.62 11.98
N MET A 64 1.38 2.58 12.23
CA MET A 64 1.82 3.52 11.18
C MET A 64 3.21 3.10 10.71
N LEU A 65 3.37 2.97 9.41
CA LEU A 65 4.62 2.53 8.81
C LEU A 65 4.90 3.26 7.49
N ARG A 66 6.14 3.26 7.09
CA ARG A 66 6.54 3.78 5.79
C ARG A 66 6.48 2.67 4.74
N ARG A 67 5.85 2.96 3.61
CA ARG A 67 5.68 2.00 2.51
C ARG A 67 7.02 1.55 1.93
N GLU A 68 8.02 2.40 1.87
CA GLU A 68 9.37 2.04 1.44
C GLU A 68 10.00 0.96 2.33
N VAL A 69 9.69 0.93 3.63
CA VAL A 69 10.15 -0.09 4.58
C VAL A 69 9.33 -1.37 4.43
N MET A 70 8.00 -1.26 4.52
CA MET A 70 7.09 -2.40 4.43
C MET A 70 7.20 -3.13 3.09
N ASP A 71 7.16 -2.39 1.98
CA ASP A 71 7.19 -3.00 0.65
C ASP A 71 8.52 -3.75 0.41
N SER A 72 9.63 -3.22 0.94
CA SER A 72 10.93 -3.89 0.88
C SER A 72 10.97 -5.13 1.75
N PHE A 73 10.45 -5.05 2.98
CA PHE A 73 10.33 -6.18 3.87
C PHE A 73 9.53 -7.33 3.24
N MET A 74 8.35 -7.03 2.70
CA MET A 74 7.48 -8.04 2.10
C MET A 74 8.09 -8.68 0.85
N ARG A 75 8.80 -7.91 0.01
CA ARG A 75 9.52 -8.47 -1.15
C ARG A 75 10.66 -9.40 -0.72
N ASN A 76 11.46 -8.98 0.24
CA ASN A 76 12.56 -9.80 0.75
C ASN A 76 12.04 -11.10 1.36
N ARG A 77 11.01 -11.03 2.18
CA ARG A 77 10.34 -12.19 2.75
C ARG A 77 9.82 -13.16 1.68
N ALA A 78 9.21 -12.64 0.62
CA ALA A 78 8.77 -13.47 -0.50
C ALA A 78 9.96 -14.16 -1.19
N ALA A 79 11.06 -13.45 -1.40
CA ALA A 79 12.27 -14.02 -1.99
C ALA A 79 12.90 -15.10 -1.08
N GLU A 80 12.96 -14.87 0.23
CA GLU A 80 13.44 -15.86 1.21
C GLU A 80 12.58 -17.13 1.24
N LEU A 81 11.29 -17.00 0.94
CA LEU A 81 10.35 -18.11 0.80
C LEU A 81 10.37 -18.76 -0.61
N GLY A 82 11.29 -18.38 -1.47
CA GLY A 82 11.53 -19.01 -2.77
C GLY A 82 10.90 -18.29 -3.97
N ALA A 83 10.29 -17.12 -3.80
CA ALA A 83 9.80 -16.34 -4.93
C ALA A 83 10.96 -15.69 -5.69
N THR A 84 10.88 -15.70 -7.02
CA THR A 84 11.83 -14.97 -7.86
C THR A 84 11.36 -13.55 -8.08
N LEU A 85 12.18 -12.57 -7.67
CA LEU A 85 11.92 -11.17 -7.90
C LEU A 85 12.53 -10.73 -9.24
N VAL A 86 11.70 -10.25 -10.15
CA VAL A 86 12.11 -9.66 -11.42
C VAL A 86 11.79 -8.18 -11.41
N ASN A 87 12.81 -7.33 -11.54
CA ASN A 87 12.63 -5.89 -11.69
C ASN A 87 12.32 -5.58 -13.15
N GLY A 88 11.04 -5.62 -13.51
CA GLY A 88 10.63 -5.50 -14.89
C GLY A 88 9.31 -4.76 -15.09
N LEU A 89 9.14 -4.26 -16.32
CA LEU A 89 7.90 -3.64 -16.77
C LEU A 89 7.19 -4.59 -17.73
N VAL A 90 6.08 -5.16 -17.29
CA VAL A 90 5.20 -5.96 -18.17
C VAL A 90 4.51 -5.01 -19.16
N SER A 91 4.71 -5.25 -20.45
CA SER A 91 4.16 -4.44 -21.55
C SER A 91 2.91 -5.06 -22.19
N LYS A 92 2.87 -6.40 -22.26
CA LYS A 92 1.77 -7.15 -22.87
C LYS A 92 1.53 -8.45 -22.10
N ILE A 93 0.28 -8.86 -22.07
CA ILE A 93 -0.15 -10.16 -21.54
C ILE A 93 -0.92 -10.85 -22.68
N GLU A 94 -0.48 -12.03 -23.05
CA GLU A 94 -1.21 -12.91 -23.97
C GLU A 94 -1.93 -13.98 -23.14
N THR A 95 -3.17 -14.20 -23.47
CA THR A 95 -4.03 -15.20 -22.82
C THR A 95 -4.30 -16.33 -23.79
N GLY A 96 -4.48 -17.53 -23.28
CA GLY A 96 -4.99 -18.64 -24.05
C GLY A 96 -6.45 -18.46 -24.46
N THR A 97 -7.04 -19.51 -25.02
CA THR A 97 -8.43 -19.53 -25.47
C THR A 97 -9.38 -19.23 -24.31
N ASN A 98 -10.37 -18.36 -24.54
CA ASN A 98 -11.35 -17.93 -23.53
C ASN A 98 -10.73 -17.23 -22.30
N LYS A 99 -9.60 -16.54 -22.50
CA LYS A 99 -8.87 -15.84 -21.43
C LYS A 99 -8.37 -16.77 -20.32
N GLN A 100 -8.17 -18.04 -20.63
CA GLN A 100 -7.57 -19.02 -19.72
C GLN A 100 -6.08 -19.19 -20.02
N GLY A 101 -5.34 -19.77 -19.07
CA GLY A 101 -3.92 -20.06 -19.27
C GLY A 101 -3.64 -21.16 -20.32
N PRO A 102 -2.39 -21.36 -20.70
CA PRO A 102 -1.22 -20.64 -20.19
C PRO A 102 -1.20 -19.17 -20.60
N TYR A 103 -0.52 -18.36 -19.82
CA TYR A 103 -0.37 -16.93 -20.08
C TYR A 103 1.07 -16.61 -20.42
N THR A 104 1.27 -15.72 -21.41
CA THR A 104 2.61 -15.24 -21.75
C THR A 104 2.73 -13.76 -21.37
N LEU A 105 3.67 -13.48 -20.49
CA LEU A 105 4.02 -12.12 -20.09
C LEU A 105 5.17 -11.63 -20.95
N HIS A 106 4.98 -10.50 -21.63
CA HIS A 106 6.05 -9.79 -22.31
C HIS A 106 6.51 -8.64 -21.44
N TYR A 107 7.80 -8.57 -21.17
CA TYR A 107 8.33 -7.55 -20.27
C TYR A 107 9.71 -7.05 -20.69
N THR A 108 10.05 -5.89 -20.19
CA THR A 108 11.39 -5.33 -20.21
C THR A 108 11.98 -5.46 -18.83
N GLU A 109 13.10 -6.13 -18.70
CA GLU A 109 13.82 -6.28 -17.45
C GLU A 109 14.78 -5.11 -17.25
N ILE A 110 14.83 -4.57 -16.03
CA ILE A 110 15.74 -3.50 -15.63
C ILE A 110 16.83 -4.14 -14.75
N LEU A 111 18.05 -4.18 -15.28
CA LEU A 111 19.19 -4.77 -14.59
C LEU A 111 19.77 -3.85 -13.52
N ASN A 112 20.62 -4.38 -12.67
CA ASN A 112 21.24 -3.66 -11.56
C ASN A 112 22.07 -2.44 -12.00
N ASP A 113 22.66 -2.49 -13.18
CA ASP A 113 23.41 -1.37 -13.83
C ASP A 113 22.49 -0.34 -14.50
N LYS A 114 21.17 -0.49 -14.35
CA LYS A 114 20.10 0.29 -14.98
C LYS A 114 19.99 0.11 -16.50
N SER A 115 20.68 -0.84 -17.09
CA SER A 115 20.43 -1.24 -18.47
C SER A 115 19.08 -1.96 -18.59
N GLU A 116 18.50 -1.92 -19.79
CA GLU A 116 17.21 -2.54 -20.08
C GLU A 116 17.41 -3.72 -21.04
N GLU A 117 16.90 -4.88 -20.65
CA GLU A 117 16.75 -6.02 -21.55
C GLU A 117 15.30 -6.12 -22.02
N LYS A 118 15.08 -5.77 -23.29
CA LYS A 118 13.74 -5.81 -23.92
C LYS A 118 13.45 -7.18 -24.52
N GLY A 119 12.15 -7.43 -24.77
CA GLY A 119 11.68 -8.63 -25.44
C GLY A 119 11.75 -9.90 -24.61
N LYS A 120 11.87 -9.80 -23.30
CA LYS A 120 11.74 -10.95 -22.40
C LYS A 120 10.32 -11.50 -22.40
N GLN A 121 10.21 -12.79 -22.26
CA GLN A 121 8.94 -13.50 -22.17
C GLN A 121 8.99 -14.49 -21.01
N LEU A 122 7.84 -14.66 -20.36
CA LEU A 122 7.64 -15.64 -19.30
C LEU A 122 6.27 -16.29 -19.49
N GLU A 123 6.24 -17.61 -19.59
CA GLU A 123 5.00 -18.38 -19.59
C GLU A 123 4.66 -18.81 -18.17
N VAL A 124 3.39 -18.65 -17.79
CA VAL A 124 2.89 -18.96 -16.44
C VAL A 124 1.48 -19.56 -16.53
N ASP A 125 1.15 -20.41 -15.56
CA ASP A 125 -0.17 -21.05 -15.47
C ASP A 125 -1.22 -20.15 -14.83
N LEU A 126 -0.79 -19.21 -13.97
CA LEU A 126 -1.65 -18.30 -13.22
C LEU A 126 -1.05 -16.91 -13.14
N ILE A 127 -1.91 -15.89 -13.22
CA ILE A 127 -1.53 -14.49 -13.02
C ILE A 127 -2.35 -13.90 -11.87
N VAL A 128 -1.68 -13.20 -10.97
CA VAL A 128 -2.33 -12.36 -9.95
C VAL A 128 -2.05 -10.89 -10.29
N GLY A 129 -3.11 -10.14 -10.62
CA GLY A 129 -3.01 -8.70 -10.91
C GLY A 129 -2.93 -7.90 -9.62
N ALA A 130 -1.75 -7.35 -9.32
CA ALA A 130 -1.51 -6.42 -8.22
C ALA A 130 -0.80 -5.16 -8.72
N ASP A 131 -1.10 -4.74 -9.95
CA ASP A 131 -0.42 -3.73 -10.74
C ASP A 131 -1.13 -2.35 -10.72
N GLY A 132 -2.00 -2.15 -9.72
CA GLY A 132 -2.58 -0.85 -9.36
C GLY A 132 -3.79 -0.43 -10.21
N ALA A 133 -4.21 0.83 -10.06
CA ALA A 133 -5.44 1.36 -10.64
C ALA A 133 -5.49 1.29 -12.18
N THR A 134 -4.35 1.34 -12.86
CA THR A 134 -4.27 1.22 -14.33
C THR A 134 -3.87 -0.17 -14.79
N SER A 135 -4.24 -1.19 -14.03
CA SER A 135 -3.84 -2.59 -14.17
C SER A 135 -3.89 -3.08 -15.62
N ARG A 136 -2.77 -3.65 -16.08
CA ARG A 136 -2.69 -4.34 -17.35
C ARG A 136 -3.33 -5.72 -17.29
N VAL A 137 -3.25 -6.36 -16.13
CA VAL A 137 -3.91 -7.65 -15.91
C VAL A 137 -5.41 -7.49 -16.00
N ALA A 138 -6.00 -6.50 -15.32
CA ALA A 138 -7.44 -6.20 -15.41
C ALA A 138 -7.87 -5.94 -16.86
N LYS A 139 -7.12 -5.16 -17.63
CA LYS A 139 -7.41 -4.88 -19.04
C LYS A 139 -7.32 -6.13 -19.92
N ALA A 140 -6.29 -6.97 -19.73
CA ALA A 140 -6.15 -8.21 -20.47
C ALA A 140 -7.26 -9.21 -20.20
N MET A 141 -7.78 -9.22 -18.96
CA MET A 141 -8.87 -10.09 -18.53
C MET A 141 -10.26 -9.50 -18.78
N ASP A 142 -10.34 -8.25 -19.25
CA ASP A 142 -11.61 -7.52 -19.44
C ASP A 142 -12.44 -7.47 -18.15
N ALA A 143 -11.79 -7.05 -17.08
CA ALA A 143 -12.40 -7.04 -15.74
C ALA A 143 -13.45 -5.92 -15.55
N GLY A 144 -13.79 -5.20 -16.61
CA GLY A 144 -14.76 -4.11 -16.62
C GLY A 144 -14.14 -2.74 -16.30
N ASP A 145 -15.02 -1.75 -16.30
CA ASP A 145 -14.66 -0.36 -15.98
C ASP A 145 -14.96 -0.07 -14.51
N TYR A 146 -14.15 0.77 -13.91
CA TYR A 146 -14.34 1.25 -12.53
C TYR A 146 -13.95 2.72 -12.40
N ASN A 147 -14.61 3.41 -11.48
CA ASN A 147 -14.31 4.80 -11.19
C ASN A 147 -13.00 4.92 -10.39
N TYR A 148 -12.24 5.95 -10.68
CA TYR A 148 -11.00 6.25 -9.96
C TYR A 148 -11.23 7.38 -8.97
N ALA A 149 -10.69 7.22 -7.77
CA ALA A 149 -10.45 8.30 -6.85
C ALA A 149 -8.97 8.70 -6.92
N VAL A 150 -8.70 9.99 -6.81
CA VAL A 150 -7.34 10.54 -6.77
C VAL A 150 -7.07 11.06 -5.37
N ALA A 151 -6.00 10.56 -4.75
CA ALA A 151 -5.54 11.02 -3.46
C ALA A 151 -4.17 11.69 -3.58
N ILE A 152 -3.95 12.72 -2.77
CA ILE A 152 -2.68 13.44 -2.67
C ILE A 152 -2.13 13.21 -1.26
N GLN A 153 -0.83 12.97 -1.17
CA GLN A 153 -0.13 12.90 0.10
C GLN A 153 0.95 13.97 0.15
N GLU A 154 0.97 14.72 1.25
CA GLU A 154 2.04 15.63 1.59
C GLU A 154 2.74 15.17 2.88
N ARG A 155 4.08 15.22 2.91
CA ARG A 155 4.88 14.92 4.09
C ARG A 155 5.47 16.22 4.62
N ILE A 156 4.98 16.64 5.78
CA ILE A 156 5.39 17.89 6.43
C ILE A 156 6.27 17.57 7.63
N LYS A 157 7.40 18.27 7.71
CA LYS A 157 8.27 18.21 8.90
C LYS A 157 7.83 19.27 9.90
N LEU A 158 7.33 18.83 11.04
CA LEU A 158 6.93 19.70 12.14
C LEU A 158 8.07 19.96 13.11
N PRO A 159 8.05 21.10 13.85
CA PRO A 159 8.86 21.31 15.02
C PRO A 159 8.66 20.21 16.08
N LYS A 160 9.69 19.94 16.89
CA LYS A 160 9.64 18.88 17.90
C LYS A 160 8.53 19.04 18.93
N GLU A 161 8.23 20.27 19.30
CA GLU A 161 7.19 20.63 20.25
C GLU A 161 5.79 20.30 19.71
N GLU A 162 5.55 20.50 18.41
CA GLU A 162 4.29 20.18 17.76
C GLU A 162 4.15 18.68 17.48
N MET A 163 5.27 17.98 17.27
CA MET A 163 5.29 16.53 17.08
C MET A 163 4.72 15.76 18.28
N LYS A 164 4.81 16.29 19.50
CA LYS A 164 4.24 15.66 20.69
C LYS A 164 2.73 15.49 20.61
N TYR A 165 2.05 16.45 19.97
CA TYR A 165 0.60 16.38 19.79
C TYR A 165 0.17 15.20 18.90
N TYR A 166 1.00 14.89 17.88
CA TYR A 166 0.73 13.84 16.91
C TYR A 166 1.41 12.51 17.22
N GLU A 167 2.03 12.35 18.38
CA GLU A 167 2.87 11.19 18.68
C GLU A 167 2.12 9.86 18.57
N ASP A 168 0.92 9.79 19.14
CA ASP A 168 0.03 8.62 19.09
C ASP A 168 -1.35 8.95 18.52
N ARG A 169 -1.47 10.05 17.77
CA ARG A 169 -2.72 10.60 17.27
C ARG A 169 -2.82 10.56 15.75
N ALA A 170 -4.01 10.25 15.27
CA ALA A 170 -4.42 10.49 13.90
C ALA A 170 -5.69 11.36 13.88
N GLU A 171 -5.76 12.30 12.96
CA GLU A 171 -6.94 13.14 12.73
C GLU A 171 -7.52 12.88 11.36
N MET A 172 -8.84 12.76 11.31
CA MET A 172 -9.59 12.53 10.09
C MET A 172 -10.64 13.62 9.92
N TYR A 173 -10.47 14.45 8.90
CA TYR A 173 -11.43 15.46 8.50
C TYR A 173 -12.33 14.88 7.43
N VAL A 174 -13.64 14.87 7.69
CA VAL A 174 -14.64 14.32 6.77
C VAL A 174 -15.55 15.40 6.24
N GLY A 175 -15.99 15.25 5.00
CA GLY A 175 -16.98 16.13 4.38
C GLY A 175 -16.60 16.54 2.97
N THR A 176 -17.61 16.99 2.22
CA THR A 176 -17.49 17.39 0.81
C THR A 176 -16.60 18.61 0.59
N ASP A 177 -16.41 19.43 1.61
CA ASP A 177 -15.51 20.59 1.56
C ASP A 177 -14.01 20.16 1.65
N VAL A 178 -13.75 18.99 2.19
CA VAL A 178 -12.41 18.42 2.30
C VAL A 178 -12.13 17.49 1.11
N SER A 179 -13.07 16.61 0.82
CA SER A 179 -13.00 15.68 -0.31
C SER A 179 -14.41 15.37 -0.81
N PRO A 180 -14.72 15.56 -2.11
CA PRO A 180 -16.05 15.32 -2.65
C PRO A 180 -16.45 13.85 -2.68
N ASP A 181 -15.47 12.95 -2.76
CA ASP A 181 -15.70 11.51 -2.99
C ASP A 181 -15.18 10.64 -1.85
N PHE A 182 -14.46 11.24 -0.88
CA PHE A 182 -13.82 10.52 0.21
C PHE A 182 -13.63 11.43 1.42
N TYR A 183 -13.05 10.95 2.49
CA TYR A 183 -12.71 11.70 3.71
C TYR A 183 -11.22 12.02 3.78
#